data_f8f86d668257722c3c642577bb9d2dc7
#
_entry.id   f8f86d668257722c3c642577bb9d2dc7
#
_cell.length_a   1.000
_cell.length_b   1.000
_cell.length_c   1.000
_cell.angle_alpha   90.00
_cell.angle_beta   90.00
_cell.angle_gamma   90.00
#
_symmetry.space_group_name_H-M   'P 1'
#
loop_
_entity.id
_entity.type
_entity.pdbx_description
1 polymer ?
#
loop_
_entity_poly.entity_id
_entity_poly.type
_entity_poly.pdbx_seq_one_letter_code
_entity_poly.pdbx_strand_id
1 'polypeptide(L)'
;MDAIQFIKQEHTKAKAAFATLLEAAPARRAAIWNELAPELKAHEEIEEACLYGPLLDEGPTDPKLVEWVSDKHSDEVEKVENLIEKTESLDPKDVGWLTIAKEIHSALEQHILQEEGEIFPRVAQFWDQDRLREAGEEMTEMKAEKSGRH
;
A
#
# COMPACT_ATOMS: atom_id res chain seq x y z
N MET A 1 12.30 4.62 13.30
CA MET A 1 11.52 3.49 12.78
C MET A 1 12.06 3.13 11.40
N ASP A 2 12.32 1.87 11.14
CA ASP A 2 12.80 1.46 9.83
C ASP A 2 11.67 1.34 8.80
N ALA A 3 12.03 1.14 7.53
CA ALA A 3 11.08 1.08 6.44
C ALA A 3 10.05 -0.03 6.60
N ILE A 4 10.48 -1.20 7.04
CA ILE A 4 9.58 -2.35 7.21
C ILE A 4 8.56 -2.08 8.32
N GLN A 5 9.00 -1.53 9.44
CA GLN A 5 8.12 -1.14 10.54
C GLN A 5 7.10 -0.10 10.09
N PHE A 6 7.56 0.91 9.35
CA PHE A 6 6.69 1.95 8.81
C PHE A 6 5.57 1.35 7.94
N ILE A 7 5.94 0.51 6.98
CA ILE A 7 4.98 -0.08 6.05
C ILE A 7 4.01 -1.02 6.78
N LYS A 8 4.49 -1.82 7.72
CA LYS A 8 3.63 -2.69 8.53
C LYS A 8 2.60 -1.91 9.33
N GLN A 9 2.97 -0.76 9.89
CA GLN A 9 2.02 0.11 10.58
C GLN A 9 0.97 0.67 9.62
N GLU A 10 1.38 1.07 8.42
CA GLU A 10 0.44 1.53 7.39
C GLU A 10 -0.53 0.41 6.98
N HIS A 11 -0.04 -0.82 6.86
CA HIS A 11 -0.88 -1.98 6.58
C HIS A 11 -1.93 -2.21 7.67
N THR A 12 -1.54 -2.10 8.93
CA THR A 12 -2.45 -2.26 10.06
C THR A 12 -3.57 -1.21 10.02
N LYS A 13 -3.22 0.03 9.72
CA LYS A 13 -4.20 1.12 9.58
C LYS A 13 -5.15 0.87 8.41
N ALA A 14 -4.63 0.44 7.27
CA ALA A 14 -5.45 0.16 6.10
C ALA A 14 -6.42 -0.99 6.35
N LYS A 15 -5.97 -2.07 6.99
CA LYS A 15 -6.83 -3.20 7.35
C LYS A 15 -7.97 -2.76 8.27
N ALA A 16 -7.68 -1.94 9.27
CA ALA A 16 -8.69 -1.43 10.20
C ALA A 16 -9.69 -0.53 9.47
N ALA A 17 -9.23 0.32 8.57
CA ALA A 17 -10.09 1.19 7.78
C ALA A 17 -11.03 0.40 6.85
N PHE A 18 -10.52 -0.66 6.21
CA PHE A 18 -11.36 -1.53 5.38
C PHE A 18 -12.40 -2.30 6.21
N ALA A 19 -12.02 -2.78 7.39
CA ALA A 19 -12.97 -3.45 8.27
C ALA A 19 -14.13 -2.50 8.62
N THR A 20 -13.81 -1.26 8.97
CA THR A 20 -14.81 -0.23 9.26
C THR A 20 -15.69 0.06 8.05
N LEU A 21 -15.06 0.19 6.87
CA LEU A 21 -15.77 0.46 5.61
C LEU A 21 -16.79 -0.62 5.26
N LEU A 22 -16.36 -1.88 5.33
CA LEU A 22 -17.20 -3.01 4.91
C LEU A 22 -18.34 -3.29 5.87
N GLU A 23 -18.22 -2.86 7.13
CA GLU A 23 -19.27 -2.99 8.14
C GLU A 23 -20.17 -1.75 8.25
N ALA A 24 -19.76 -0.65 7.60
CA ALA A 24 -20.49 0.62 7.70
C ALA A 24 -21.86 0.56 7.01
N ALA A 25 -22.79 1.32 7.55
CA ALA A 25 -24.08 1.56 6.87
C ALA A 25 -23.81 2.22 5.51
N PRO A 26 -24.61 1.92 4.47
CA PRO A 26 -24.37 2.45 3.12
C PRO A 26 -24.16 3.96 3.05
N ALA A 27 -24.89 4.72 3.87
CA ALA A 27 -24.80 6.19 3.88
C ALA A 27 -23.47 6.71 4.42
N ARG A 28 -22.69 5.88 5.12
CA ARG A 28 -21.40 6.28 5.70
C ARG A 28 -20.20 5.90 4.84
N ARG A 29 -20.41 5.06 3.84
CA ARG A 29 -19.31 4.54 3.01
C ARG A 29 -18.51 5.64 2.31
N ALA A 30 -19.20 6.64 1.77
CA ALA A 30 -18.55 7.71 1.02
C ALA A 30 -17.52 8.46 1.87
N ALA A 31 -17.90 8.83 3.10
CA ALA A 31 -16.98 9.56 4.00
C ALA A 31 -15.75 8.74 4.36
N ILE A 32 -15.95 7.45 4.67
CA ILE A 32 -14.83 6.55 5.03
C ILE A 32 -13.91 6.35 3.81
N TRP A 33 -14.50 6.11 2.64
CA TRP A 33 -13.74 5.88 1.42
C TRP A 33 -12.96 7.11 0.98
N ASN A 34 -13.53 8.31 1.13
CA ASN A 34 -12.85 9.55 0.76
C ASN A 34 -11.61 9.83 1.61
N GLU A 35 -11.52 9.26 2.80
CA GLU A 35 -10.32 9.32 3.62
C GLU A 35 -9.35 8.19 3.28
N LEU A 36 -9.88 6.99 3.03
CA LEU A 36 -9.07 5.80 2.78
C LEU A 36 -8.37 5.80 1.42
N ALA A 37 -9.08 6.16 0.36
CA ALA A 37 -8.52 6.09 -0.99
C ALA A 37 -7.24 6.93 -1.18
N PRO A 38 -7.18 8.19 -0.72
CA PRO A 38 -5.94 8.97 -0.79
C PRO A 38 -4.80 8.35 0.03
N GLU A 39 -5.10 7.71 1.15
CA GLU A 39 -4.10 7.03 1.97
C GLU A 39 -3.49 5.84 1.24
N LEU A 40 -4.30 5.07 0.51
CA LEU A 40 -3.81 3.96 -0.30
C LEU A 40 -2.88 4.45 -1.41
N LYS A 41 -3.23 5.54 -2.05
CA LYS A 41 -2.42 6.14 -3.09
C LYS A 41 -1.10 6.68 -2.54
N ALA A 42 -1.16 7.38 -1.41
CA ALA A 42 0.03 7.91 -0.74
C ALA A 42 0.98 6.77 -0.33
N HIS A 43 0.43 5.68 0.18
CA HIS A 43 1.21 4.50 0.57
C HIS A 43 2.01 3.94 -0.62
N GLU A 44 1.37 3.79 -1.78
CA GLU A 44 2.04 3.28 -2.99
C GLU A 44 3.14 4.22 -3.46
N GLU A 45 2.90 5.52 -3.44
CA GLU A 45 3.90 6.51 -3.83
C GLU A 45 5.11 6.48 -2.89
N ILE A 46 4.88 6.33 -1.60
CA ILE A 46 5.95 6.26 -0.59
C ILE A 46 6.76 4.98 -0.75
N GLU A 47 6.11 3.82 -0.94
CA GLU A 47 6.81 2.57 -1.18
C GLU A 47 7.72 2.64 -2.42
N GLU A 48 7.20 3.16 -3.52
CA GLU A 48 7.97 3.27 -4.74
C GLU A 48 9.15 4.23 -4.58
N ALA A 49 8.92 5.40 -4.01
CA ALA A 49 9.95 6.44 -3.90
C ALA A 49 11.05 6.10 -2.89
N CYS A 50 10.68 5.46 -1.77
CA CYS A 50 11.62 5.27 -0.64
C CYS A 50 12.14 3.84 -0.51
N LEU A 51 11.45 2.86 -1.08
CA LEU A 51 11.83 1.46 -0.95
C LEU A 51 12.15 0.80 -2.29
N TYR A 52 11.15 0.57 -3.12
CA TYR A 52 11.33 -0.29 -4.30
C TYR A 52 12.15 0.33 -5.41
N GLY A 53 11.99 1.62 -5.68
CA GLY A 53 12.81 2.33 -6.66
C GLY A 53 14.29 2.31 -6.28
N PRO A 54 14.66 2.81 -5.10
CA PRO A 54 16.06 2.75 -4.64
C PRO A 54 16.61 1.34 -4.53
N LEU A 55 15.79 0.38 -4.08
CA LEU A 55 16.21 -1.02 -3.96
C LEU A 55 16.68 -1.58 -5.30
N LEU A 56 15.90 -1.37 -6.36
CA LEU A 56 16.26 -1.84 -7.69
C LEU A 56 17.52 -1.15 -8.21
N ASP A 57 17.67 0.14 -7.96
CA ASP A 57 18.84 0.92 -8.38
C ASP A 57 20.12 0.42 -7.72
N GLU A 58 20.03 -0.12 -6.51
CA GLU A 58 21.17 -0.66 -5.77
C GLU A 58 21.52 -2.09 -6.18
N GLY A 59 20.74 -2.72 -7.05
CA GLY A 59 21.07 -3.98 -7.72
C GLY A 59 21.08 -5.23 -6.86
N PRO A 60 19.96 -5.60 -6.21
CA PRO A 60 19.91 -6.83 -5.45
C PRO A 60 20.09 -8.05 -6.34
N THR A 61 20.68 -9.11 -5.79
CA THR A 61 20.99 -10.34 -6.54
C THR A 61 19.95 -11.44 -6.35
N ASP A 62 19.01 -11.29 -5.41
CA ASP A 62 17.95 -12.26 -5.18
C ASP A 62 16.96 -12.22 -6.36
N PRO A 63 16.88 -13.27 -7.21
CA PRO A 63 16.02 -13.24 -8.38
C PRO A 63 14.53 -13.11 -8.06
N LYS A 64 14.08 -13.67 -6.93
CA LYS A 64 12.67 -13.59 -6.52
C LYS A 64 12.32 -12.18 -6.08
N LEU A 65 13.23 -11.50 -5.39
CA LEU A 65 13.03 -10.12 -4.98
C LEU A 65 12.96 -9.21 -6.21
N VAL A 66 13.92 -9.35 -7.12
CA VAL A 66 13.97 -8.53 -8.35
C VAL A 66 12.71 -8.74 -9.18
N GLU A 67 12.30 -9.98 -9.41
CA GLU A 67 11.10 -10.30 -10.19
C GLU A 67 9.85 -9.70 -9.56
N TRP A 68 9.70 -9.86 -8.25
CA TRP A 68 8.52 -9.35 -7.56
C TRP A 68 8.43 -7.82 -7.63
N VAL A 69 9.55 -7.14 -7.37
CA VAL A 69 9.57 -5.67 -7.38
C VAL A 69 9.40 -5.12 -8.80
N SER A 70 10.02 -5.74 -9.80
CA SER A 70 9.97 -5.26 -11.18
C SER A 70 8.63 -5.54 -11.86
N ASP A 71 8.04 -6.70 -11.63
CA ASP A 71 6.89 -7.18 -12.39
C ASP A 71 5.61 -7.30 -11.55
N LYS A 72 5.64 -8.12 -10.50
CA LYS A 72 4.42 -8.44 -9.75
C LYS A 72 3.86 -7.26 -8.96
N HIS A 73 4.73 -6.50 -8.32
CA HIS A 73 4.30 -5.33 -7.52
C HIS A 73 3.62 -4.31 -8.43
N SER A 74 4.23 -4.02 -9.56
CA SER A 74 3.69 -3.09 -10.54
C SER A 74 2.32 -3.53 -11.06
N ASP A 75 2.17 -4.81 -11.38
CA ASP A 75 0.91 -5.38 -11.86
C ASP A 75 -0.18 -5.33 -10.79
N GLU A 76 0.16 -5.63 -9.53
CA GLU A 76 -0.78 -5.58 -8.41
C GLU A 76 -1.24 -4.15 -8.12
N VAL A 77 -0.32 -3.19 -8.17
CA VAL A 77 -0.64 -1.76 -7.98
C VAL A 77 -1.59 -1.29 -9.08
N GLU A 78 -1.29 -1.62 -10.33
CA GLU A 78 -2.14 -1.25 -11.46
C GLU A 78 -3.54 -1.84 -11.34
N LYS A 79 -3.65 -3.10 -10.89
CA LYS A 79 -4.93 -3.75 -10.67
C LYS A 79 -5.77 -3.01 -9.63
N VAL A 80 -5.16 -2.64 -8.51
CA VAL A 80 -5.85 -1.89 -7.45
C VAL A 80 -6.25 -0.50 -7.93
N GLU A 81 -5.36 0.20 -8.64
CA GLU A 81 -5.67 1.51 -9.22
C GLU A 81 -6.87 1.44 -10.18
N ASN A 82 -6.92 0.42 -11.03
CA ASN A 82 -8.04 0.22 -11.94
C ASN A 82 -9.34 -0.04 -11.20
N LEU A 83 -9.31 -0.81 -10.10
CA LEU A 83 -10.49 -1.04 -9.27
C LEU A 83 -10.95 0.25 -8.58
N ILE A 84 -10.03 1.04 -8.08
CA ILE A 84 -10.33 2.33 -7.45
C ILE A 84 -11.00 3.26 -8.49
N GLU A 85 -10.47 3.31 -9.70
CA GLU A 85 -11.04 4.10 -10.79
C GLU A 85 -12.49 3.68 -11.09
N LYS A 86 -12.76 2.38 -11.07
CA LYS A 86 -14.13 1.87 -11.29
C LYS A 86 -15.11 2.34 -10.22
N THR A 87 -14.65 2.56 -8.99
CA THR A 87 -15.51 3.05 -7.91
C THR A 87 -16.01 4.47 -8.15
N GLU A 88 -15.28 5.26 -8.94
CA GLU A 88 -15.60 6.68 -9.16
C GLU A 88 -16.92 6.87 -9.91
N SER A 89 -17.32 5.91 -10.74
CA SER A 89 -18.56 5.96 -11.51
C SER A 89 -19.75 5.33 -10.78
N LEU A 90 -19.57 4.84 -9.56
CA LEU A 90 -20.59 4.13 -8.79
C LEU A 90 -20.94 4.89 -7.52
N ASP A 91 -22.20 4.77 -7.10
CA ASP A 91 -22.65 5.32 -5.82
C ASP A 91 -22.19 4.38 -4.70
N PRO A 92 -21.49 4.89 -3.67
CA PRO A 92 -21.04 4.05 -2.53
C PRO A 92 -22.17 3.30 -1.81
N LYS A 93 -23.41 3.75 -1.95
CA LYS A 93 -24.57 3.08 -1.36
C LYS A 93 -24.98 1.84 -2.14
N ASP A 94 -24.53 1.68 -3.38
CA ASP A 94 -24.95 0.59 -4.25
C ASP A 94 -24.17 -0.70 -4.00
N VAL A 95 -24.82 -1.83 -4.27
CA VAL A 95 -24.22 -3.16 -4.18
C VAL A 95 -23.01 -3.27 -5.11
N GLY A 96 -23.09 -2.69 -6.30
CA GLY A 96 -22.00 -2.72 -7.28
C GLY A 96 -20.72 -2.07 -6.74
N TRP A 97 -20.85 -0.94 -6.05
CA TRP A 97 -19.72 -0.28 -5.41
C TRP A 97 -19.11 -1.17 -4.32
N LEU A 98 -19.98 -1.74 -3.47
CA LEU A 98 -19.52 -2.61 -2.39
C LEU A 98 -18.77 -3.83 -2.92
N THR A 99 -19.23 -4.40 -4.03
CA THR A 99 -18.55 -5.53 -4.68
C THR A 99 -17.12 -5.15 -5.09
N ILE A 100 -16.93 -3.97 -5.69
CA ILE A 100 -15.61 -3.48 -6.07
C ILE A 100 -14.75 -3.22 -4.83
N ALA A 101 -15.32 -2.62 -3.79
CA ALA A 101 -14.60 -2.37 -2.53
C ALA A 101 -14.09 -3.68 -1.92
N LYS A 102 -14.88 -4.75 -1.96
CA LYS A 102 -14.47 -6.07 -1.48
C LYS A 102 -13.34 -6.67 -2.34
N GLU A 103 -13.36 -6.43 -3.64
CA GLU A 103 -12.28 -6.88 -4.52
C GLU A 103 -10.97 -6.15 -4.21
N ILE A 104 -11.04 -4.84 -3.96
CA ILE A 104 -9.87 -4.05 -3.54
C ILE A 104 -9.32 -4.59 -2.23
N HIS A 105 -10.19 -4.83 -1.26
CA HIS A 105 -9.80 -5.36 0.05
C HIS A 105 -9.09 -6.71 -0.09
N SER A 106 -9.65 -7.62 -0.88
CA SER A 106 -9.07 -8.94 -1.11
C SER A 106 -7.69 -8.84 -1.78
N ALA A 107 -7.55 -7.98 -2.79
CA ALA A 107 -6.28 -7.76 -3.48
C ALA A 107 -5.23 -7.20 -2.52
N LEU A 108 -5.61 -6.25 -1.67
CA LEU A 108 -4.70 -5.67 -0.69
C LEU A 108 -4.28 -6.68 0.37
N GLU A 109 -5.18 -7.51 0.87
CA GLU A 109 -4.84 -8.54 1.85
C GLU A 109 -3.80 -9.51 1.31
N GLN A 110 -3.95 -9.97 0.07
CA GLN A 110 -2.99 -10.86 -0.57
C GLN A 110 -1.65 -10.19 -0.78
N HIS A 111 -1.67 -8.93 -1.23
CA HIS A 111 -0.47 -8.12 -1.40
C HIS A 111 0.30 -7.96 -0.08
N ILE A 112 -0.42 -7.62 0.99
CA ILE A 112 0.17 -7.46 2.32
C ILE A 112 0.78 -8.77 2.83
N LEU A 113 0.07 -9.89 2.68
CA LEU A 113 0.58 -11.19 3.10
C LEU A 113 1.88 -11.55 2.38
N GLN A 114 1.94 -11.33 1.08
CA GLN A 114 3.14 -11.61 0.29
C GLN A 114 4.28 -10.68 0.66
N GLU A 115 3.99 -9.39 0.79
CA GLU A 115 4.98 -8.38 1.12
C GLU A 115 5.59 -8.63 2.49
N GLU A 116 4.77 -8.80 3.52
CA GLU A 116 5.26 -8.99 4.89
C GLU A 116 5.86 -10.39 5.12
N GLY A 117 5.29 -11.42 4.50
CA GLY A 117 5.72 -12.79 4.72
C GLY A 117 6.89 -13.23 3.87
N GLU A 118 7.07 -12.66 2.70
CA GLU A 118 8.06 -13.13 1.74
C GLU A 118 9.03 -12.06 1.27
N ILE A 119 8.55 -10.88 0.94
CA ILE A 119 9.37 -9.83 0.33
C ILE A 119 10.21 -9.08 1.36
N PHE A 120 9.62 -8.65 2.46
CA PHE A 120 10.35 -7.90 3.48
C PHE A 120 11.52 -8.68 4.08
N PRO A 121 11.41 -9.98 4.35
CA PRO A 121 12.59 -10.75 4.78
C PRO A 121 13.73 -10.72 3.76
N ARG A 122 13.42 -10.72 2.46
CA ARG A 122 14.42 -10.64 1.39
C ARG A 122 15.04 -9.25 1.29
N VAL A 123 14.24 -8.20 1.50
CA VAL A 123 14.76 -6.82 1.58
C VAL A 123 15.74 -6.71 2.74
N ALA A 124 15.41 -7.28 3.88
CA ALA A 124 16.26 -7.22 5.08
C ALA A 124 17.55 -8.03 4.94
N GLN A 125 17.63 -8.94 3.99
CA GLN A 125 18.86 -9.64 3.65
C GLN A 125 19.78 -8.80 2.75
N PHE A 126 19.21 -7.90 1.96
CA PHE A 126 19.97 -7.03 1.06
C PHE A 126 20.35 -5.70 1.69
N TRP A 127 19.40 -5.05 2.36
CA TRP A 127 19.62 -3.80 3.09
C TRP A 127 19.92 -4.08 4.56
N ASP A 128 21.00 -3.50 5.07
CA ASP A 128 21.30 -3.59 6.52
C ASP A 128 20.35 -2.69 7.32
N GLN A 129 20.44 -2.77 8.64
CA GLN A 129 19.56 -2.03 9.54
C GLN A 129 19.67 -0.52 9.37
N ASP A 130 20.89 -0.02 9.13
CA ASP A 130 21.09 1.41 8.91
C ASP A 130 20.42 1.89 7.64
N ARG A 131 20.50 1.11 6.56
CA ARG A 131 19.84 1.44 5.30
C ARG A 131 18.32 1.39 5.43
N LEU A 132 17.78 0.40 6.14
CA LEU A 132 16.35 0.30 6.40
C LEU A 132 15.85 1.48 7.24
N ARG A 133 16.64 1.92 8.19
CA ARG A 133 16.30 3.06 9.05
C ARG A 133 16.28 4.36 8.26
N GLU A 134 17.26 4.54 7.40
CA GLU A 134 17.33 5.70 6.49
C GLU A 134 16.07 5.78 5.61
N ALA A 135 15.70 4.67 5.00
CA ALA A 135 14.48 4.60 4.18
C ALA A 135 13.22 4.90 5.01
N GLY A 136 13.15 4.39 6.23
CA GLY A 136 12.04 4.64 7.14
C GLY A 136 11.89 6.12 7.51
N GLU A 137 13.01 6.81 7.69
CA GLU A 137 13.00 8.25 7.95
C GLU A 137 12.51 9.05 6.75
N GLU A 138 12.95 8.65 5.55
CA GLU A 138 12.46 9.26 4.30
C GLU A 138 10.96 9.05 4.12
N MET A 139 10.46 7.85 4.43
CA MET A 139 9.03 7.54 4.38
C MET A 139 8.23 8.42 5.34
N THR A 140 8.73 8.59 6.55
CA THR A 140 8.09 9.41 7.58
C THR A 140 8.00 10.88 7.13
N GLU A 141 9.09 11.40 6.58
CA GLU A 141 9.11 12.76 6.04
C GLU A 141 8.16 12.94 4.86
N MET A 142 8.16 12.01 3.93
CA MET A 142 7.31 12.07 2.75
C MET A 142 5.83 12.02 3.14
N LYS A 143 5.48 11.18 4.11
CA LYS A 143 4.11 11.13 4.62
C LYS A 143 3.70 12.43 5.30
N ALA A 144 4.58 13.01 6.10
CA ALA A 144 4.32 14.29 6.75
C ALA A 144 4.07 15.40 5.73
N GLU A 145 4.87 15.45 4.65
CA GLU A 145 4.70 16.42 3.57
C GLU A 145 3.35 16.24 2.87
N LYS A 146 2.95 15.01 2.58
CA LYS A 146 1.66 14.73 1.94
C LYS A 146 0.48 15.09 2.84
N SER A 147 0.61 14.87 4.14
CA SER A 147 -0.45 15.17 5.13
C SER A 147 -0.47 16.62 5.54
N GLY A 148 0.66 17.31 5.49
CA GLY A 148 0.80 18.71 5.92
C GLY A 148 0.40 19.76 4.89
N ARG A 149 -0.11 19.37 3.74
CA ARG A 149 -0.45 20.26 2.63
C ARG A 149 -1.91 20.71 2.64
N HIS A 150 -2.47 20.86 3.79
CA HIS A 150 -3.88 21.26 3.88
C HIS A 150 -4.05 22.74 4.01
#